data_3462ee98d63c160c32eb26494d13c0cb
#
_entry.id   3462ee98d63c160c32eb26494d13c0cb
#
_cell.length_a   1.000
_cell.length_b   1.000
_cell.length_c   1.000
_cell.angle_alpha   90.00
_cell.angle_beta   90.00
_cell.angle_gamma   90.00
#
_symmetry.space_group_name_H-M   'P 1'
#
loop_
_entity.id
_entity.type
_entity.pdbx_description
1 polymer ?
#
loop_
_entity_poly.entity_id
_entity_poly.type
_entity_poly.pdbx_seq_one_letter_code
_entity_poly.pdbx_strand_id
1 'polypeptide(L)'
;MRDYIEQELPALVAANFPVDMARQGITGHSMGGHGALTIALRNPDRFKSTSAFAPIVSPTNCPWGHKALGGYLGDDRAAWAEYDACALIEGGARLPDLLVDQGDADNFLVEQLKPELLQAACDAAGQKLTLRMQPGYDHSYYFISTFMADHLRWHAERLG
;
A
#
# COMPACT_ATOMS: atom_id res chain seq x y z
N MET A 1 12.47 7.46 6.45
CA MET A 1 11.12 7.69 5.86
C MET A 1 10.04 6.99 6.68
N ARG A 2 10.17 5.68 6.99
CA ARG A 2 9.17 4.97 7.78
C ARG A 2 8.92 5.63 9.13
N ASP A 3 9.94 5.86 9.93
CA ASP A 3 9.83 6.50 11.26
C ASP A 3 9.19 7.89 11.17
N TYR A 4 9.50 8.63 10.10
CA TYR A 4 8.85 9.91 9.84
C TYR A 4 7.33 9.77 9.69
N ILE A 5 6.87 8.81 8.86
CA ILE A 5 5.43 8.58 8.63
C ILE A 5 4.74 7.97 9.85
N GLU A 6 5.43 7.09 10.57
CA GLU A 6 4.83 6.39 11.71
C GLU A 6 4.86 7.20 13.02
N GLN A 7 5.82 8.09 13.19
CA GLN A 7 6.07 8.75 14.48
C GLN A 7 6.07 10.28 14.37
N GLU A 8 6.98 10.85 13.59
CA GLU A 8 7.24 12.29 13.58
C GLU A 8 6.06 13.09 13.00
N LEU A 9 5.61 12.72 11.80
CA LEU A 9 4.50 13.42 11.12
C LEU A 9 3.20 13.36 11.94
N PRO A 10 2.75 12.21 12.46
CA PRO A 10 1.54 12.16 13.28
C PRO A 10 1.65 12.99 14.56
N ALA A 11 2.80 12.98 15.23
CA ALA A 11 3.03 13.81 16.41
C ALA A 11 2.95 15.30 16.06
N LEU A 12 3.56 15.71 14.96
CA LEU A 12 3.50 17.10 14.48
C LEU A 12 2.07 17.53 14.12
N VAL A 13 1.33 16.66 13.43
CA VAL A 13 -0.07 16.92 13.05
C VAL A 13 -0.95 17.04 14.30
N ALA A 14 -0.84 16.11 15.25
CA ALA A 14 -1.60 16.13 16.49
C ALA A 14 -1.31 17.38 17.35
N ALA A 15 -0.08 17.87 17.32
CA ALA A 15 0.30 19.06 18.07
C ALA A 15 -0.22 20.38 17.47
N ASN A 16 -0.52 20.40 16.15
CA ASN A 16 -0.84 21.64 15.44
C ASN A 16 -2.27 21.70 14.88
N PHE A 17 -2.99 20.58 14.85
CA PHE A 17 -4.33 20.49 14.24
C PHE A 17 -5.29 19.72 15.14
N PRO A 18 -6.60 20.08 15.15
CA PRO A 18 -7.62 19.38 15.92
C PRO A 18 -8.02 18.07 15.21
N VAL A 19 -7.15 17.09 15.26
CA VAL A 19 -7.33 15.77 14.61
C VAL A 19 -7.56 14.67 15.65
N ASP A 20 -8.34 13.67 15.27
CA ASP A 20 -8.49 12.44 16.06
C ASP A 20 -7.49 11.38 15.60
N MET A 21 -6.45 11.17 16.39
CA MET A 21 -5.39 10.21 16.10
C MET A 21 -5.82 8.75 16.20
N ALA A 22 -7.00 8.44 16.72
CA ALA A 22 -7.58 7.09 16.69
C ALA A 22 -8.26 6.76 15.36
N ARG A 23 -8.45 7.76 14.49
CA ARG A 23 -9.16 7.66 13.21
C ARG A 23 -8.24 7.99 12.05
N GLN A 24 -7.26 7.12 11.81
CA GLN A 24 -6.28 7.28 10.73
C GLN A 24 -6.57 6.33 9.57
N GLY A 25 -6.47 6.86 8.35
CA GLY A 25 -6.36 6.08 7.12
C GLY A 25 -4.99 6.28 6.48
N ILE A 26 -4.59 5.37 5.60
CA ILE A 26 -3.35 5.48 4.84
C ILE A 26 -3.58 5.14 3.37
N THR A 27 -3.02 5.96 2.50
CA THR A 27 -3.08 5.75 1.05
C THR A 27 -1.78 6.21 0.38
N GLY A 28 -1.53 5.73 -0.82
CA GLY A 28 -0.37 6.15 -1.61
C GLY A 28 -0.41 5.62 -3.03
N HIS A 29 0.47 6.15 -3.88
CA HIS A 29 0.62 5.75 -5.27
C HIS A 29 1.99 5.13 -5.51
N SER A 30 2.06 4.05 -6.30
CA SER A 30 3.30 3.42 -6.75
C SER A 30 4.20 3.00 -5.57
N MET A 31 5.39 3.57 -5.44
CA MET A 31 6.25 3.42 -4.26
C MET A 31 5.55 3.88 -2.97
N GLY A 32 4.76 4.97 -3.02
CA GLY A 32 3.95 5.41 -1.89
C GLY A 32 2.81 4.43 -1.58
N GLY A 33 2.26 3.75 -2.59
CA GLY A 33 1.31 2.65 -2.43
C GLY A 33 1.93 1.43 -1.74
N HIS A 34 3.16 1.06 -2.13
CA HIS A 34 3.98 0.09 -1.42
C HIS A 34 4.13 0.48 0.07
N GLY A 35 4.50 1.75 0.32
CA GLY A 35 4.63 2.26 1.68
C GLY A 35 3.33 2.18 2.47
N ALA A 36 2.20 2.56 1.87
CA ALA A 36 0.88 2.50 2.51
C ALA A 36 0.52 1.06 2.93
N LEU A 37 0.69 0.09 2.03
CA LEU A 37 0.40 -1.32 2.30
C LEU A 37 1.32 -1.88 3.40
N THR A 38 2.63 -1.70 3.28
CA THR A 38 3.61 -2.28 4.23
C THR A 38 3.52 -1.64 5.61
N ILE A 39 3.32 -0.32 5.69
CA ILE A 39 3.15 0.37 6.98
C ILE A 39 1.86 -0.09 7.66
N ALA A 40 0.74 -0.18 6.93
CA ALA A 40 -0.52 -0.64 7.50
C ALA A 40 -0.42 -2.10 7.99
N LEU A 41 0.09 -3.02 7.16
CA LEU A 41 0.25 -4.44 7.52
C LEU A 41 1.16 -4.67 8.74
N ARG A 42 2.11 -3.80 8.97
CA ARG A 42 2.98 -3.83 10.16
C ARG A 42 2.36 -3.17 11.40
N ASN A 43 1.31 -2.37 11.21
CA ASN A 43 0.60 -1.65 12.28
C ASN A 43 -0.93 -1.85 12.14
N PRO A 44 -1.44 -3.09 12.22
CA PRO A 44 -2.82 -3.43 11.85
C PRO A 44 -3.89 -2.73 12.70
N ASP A 45 -3.56 -2.39 13.94
CA ASP A 45 -4.50 -1.73 14.87
C ASP A 45 -4.55 -0.21 14.68
N ARG A 46 -3.59 0.35 13.94
CA ARG A 46 -3.44 1.79 13.83
C ARG A 46 -4.34 2.41 12.76
N PHE A 47 -4.34 1.80 11.57
CA PHE A 47 -5.07 2.36 10.43
C PHE A 47 -6.42 1.69 10.26
N LYS A 48 -7.50 2.50 10.29
CA LYS A 48 -8.87 2.02 10.11
C LYS A 48 -9.19 1.72 8.65
N SER A 49 -8.44 2.32 7.74
CA SER A 49 -8.61 2.14 6.30
C SER A 49 -7.28 2.21 5.55
N THR A 50 -7.11 1.36 4.56
CA THR A 50 -5.89 1.26 3.75
C THR A 50 -6.24 1.14 2.28
N SER A 51 -5.70 2.04 1.47
CA SER A 51 -5.87 1.97 0.02
C SER A 51 -4.58 2.27 -0.72
N ALA A 52 -4.51 1.89 -2.00
CA ALA A 52 -3.35 2.20 -2.83
C ALA A 52 -3.74 2.35 -4.31
N PHE A 53 -3.02 3.20 -5.01
CA PHE A 53 -3.04 3.34 -6.46
C PHE A 53 -1.78 2.74 -7.05
N ALA A 54 -1.93 1.78 -7.96
CA ALA A 54 -0.83 1.14 -8.69
C ALA A 54 0.39 0.81 -7.78
N PRO A 55 0.19 0.12 -6.64
CA PRO A 55 1.27 -0.13 -5.69
C PRO A 55 2.28 -1.16 -6.23
N ILE A 56 3.54 -1.03 -5.82
CA ILE A 56 4.52 -2.12 -5.94
C ILE A 56 4.22 -3.10 -4.80
N VAL A 57 3.52 -4.19 -5.09
CA VAL A 57 2.99 -5.08 -4.05
C VAL A 57 4.00 -6.08 -3.51
N SER A 58 4.96 -6.48 -4.36
CA SER A 58 5.97 -7.48 -3.99
C SER A 58 7.36 -7.06 -4.50
N PRO A 59 8.03 -6.13 -3.81
CA PRO A 59 9.36 -5.66 -4.22
C PRO A 59 10.42 -6.76 -4.20
N THR A 60 10.23 -7.84 -3.46
CA THR A 60 11.12 -9.00 -3.51
C THR A 60 11.08 -9.75 -4.85
N ASN A 61 10.03 -9.52 -5.64
CA ASN A 61 9.77 -10.19 -6.92
C ASN A 61 9.78 -9.25 -8.13
N CYS A 62 10.36 -8.05 -8.01
CA CYS A 62 10.47 -7.13 -9.13
C CYS A 62 11.82 -6.42 -9.20
N PRO A 63 12.27 -5.99 -10.41
CA PRO A 63 13.58 -5.34 -10.61
C PRO A 63 13.78 -4.08 -9.78
N TRP A 64 12.74 -3.23 -9.66
CA TRP A 64 12.79 -2.04 -8.83
C TRP A 64 13.08 -2.39 -7.36
N GLY A 65 12.37 -3.39 -6.83
CA GLY A 65 12.54 -3.83 -5.45
C GLY A 65 13.93 -4.41 -5.18
N HIS A 66 14.47 -5.20 -6.10
CA HIS A 66 15.83 -5.72 -5.97
C HIS A 66 16.87 -4.60 -5.86
N LYS A 67 16.72 -3.55 -6.69
CA LYS A 67 17.60 -2.39 -6.63
C LYS A 67 17.42 -1.60 -5.33
N ALA A 68 16.18 -1.32 -4.93
CA ALA A 68 15.87 -0.51 -3.77
C ALA A 68 16.22 -1.23 -2.46
N LEU A 69 15.73 -2.46 -2.28
CA LEU A 69 15.97 -3.23 -1.05
C LEU A 69 17.44 -3.63 -0.93
N GLY A 70 18.09 -4.04 -2.02
CA GLY A 70 19.52 -4.31 -2.03
C GLY A 70 20.36 -3.09 -1.64
N GLY A 71 19.97 -1.90 -2.11
CA GLY A 71 20.64 -0.64 -1.76
C GLY A 71 20.42 -0.19 -0.32
N TYR A 72 19.24 -0.44 0.25
CA TYR A 72 18.89 0.01 1.61
C TYR A 72 19.16 -1.03 2.69
N LEU A 73 19.01 -2.31 2.39
CA LEU A 73 19.03 -3.40 3.36
C LEU A 73 20.18 -4.41 3.12
N GLY A 74 20.91 -4.24 2.01
CA GLY A 74 21.91 -5.23 1.59
C GLY A 74 21.26 -6.51 1.04
N ASP A 75 22.00 -7.63 1.09
CA ASP A 75 21.61 -8.88 0.44
C ASP A 75 20.77 -9.82 1.32
N ASP A 76 20.43 -9.40 2.52
CA ASP A 76 19.59 -10.19 3.45
C ASP A 76 18.13 -10.23 2.95
N ARG A 77 17.79 -11.31 2.26
CA ARG A 77 16.44 -11.54 1.74
C ARG A 77 15.37 -11.69 2.83
N ALA A 78 15.73 -12.13 4.02
CA ALA A 78 14.80 -12.21 5.13
C ALA A 78 14.38 -10.80 5.60
N ALA A 79 15.34 -9.86 5.63
CA ALA A 79 15.03 -8.45 5.90
C ALA A 79 14.14 -7.82 4.82
N TRP A 80 14.25 -8.26 3.56
CA TRP A 80 13.41 -7.74 2.48
C TRP A 80 11.92 -8.11 2.65
N ALA A 81 11.64 -9.32 3.15
CA ALA A 81 10.26 -9.78 3.38
C ALA A 81 9.48 -8.86 4.32
N GLU A 82 10.16 -8.19 5.24
CA GLU A 82 9.55 -7.19 6.12
C GLU A 82 9.03 -5.94 5.39
N TYR A 83 9.43 -5.74 4.16
CA TYR A 83 9.04 -4.63 3.29
C TYR A 83 8.30 -5.10 2.04
N ASP A 84 7.70 -6.28 2.09
CA ASP A 84 6.93 -6.87 0.99
C ASP A 84 5.49 -7.16 1.46
N ALA A 85 4.51 -6.52 0.85
CA ALA A 85 3.12 -6.64 1.29
C ALA A 85 2.59 -8.08 1.13
N CYS A 86 2.97 -8.77 0.05
CA CYS A 86 2.59 -10.17 -0.17
C CYS A 86 3.19 -11.07 0.91
N ALA A 87 4.49 -10.93 1.19
CA ALA A 87 5.18 -11.70 2.23
C ALA A 87 4.60 -11.43 3.63
N LEU A 88 4.25 -10.18 3.94
CA LEU A 88 3.61 -9.84 5.22
C LEU A 88 2.24 -10.52 5.36
N ILE A 89 1.41 -10.53 4.30
CA ILE A 89 0.11 -11.20 4.29
C ILE A 89 0.28 -12.72 4.43
N GLU A 90 1.19 -13.32 3.70
CA GLU A 90 1.56 -14.74 3.79
C GLU A 90 2.08 -15.09 5.19
N GLY A 91 2.84 -14.19 5.80
CA GLY A 91 3.33 -14.31 7.17
C GLY A 91 2.27 -14.10 8.27
N GLY A 92 1.02 -13.84 7.91
CA GLY A 92 -0.10 -13.75 8.84
C GLY A 92 -0.58 -12.33 9.18
N ALA A 93 0.03 -11.27 8.64
CA ALA A 93 -0.47 -9.91 8.83
C ALA A 93 -1.85 -9.75 8.18
N ARG A 94 -2.78 -9.09 8.88
CA ARG A 94 -4.16 -8.89 8.43
C ARG A 94 -4.63 -7.48 8.70
N LEU A 95 -5.40 -6.97 7.74
CA LEU A 95 -6.14 -5.69 7.85
C LEU A 95 -7.64 -5.97 7.69
N PRO A 96 -8.53 -5.08 8.14
CA PRO A 96 -9.97 -5.26 7.95
C PRO A 96 -10.34 -5.48 6.49
N ASP A 97 -9.84 -4.64 5.60
CA ASP A 97 -9.93 -4.75 4.14
C ASP A 97 -8.92 -3.84 3.44
N LEU A 98 -8.75 -4.04 2.14
CA LEU A 98 -7.84 -3.26 1.28
C LEU A 98 -8.59 -2.81 0.02
N LEU A 99 -8.33 -1.57 -0.42
CA LEU A 99 -8.73 -1.09 -1.74
C LEU A 99 -7.49 -0.80 -2.58
N VAL A 100 -7.42 -1.40 -3.76
CA VAL A 100 -6.35 -1.14 -4.73
C VAL A 100 -6.95 -0.85 -6.09
N ASP A 101 -6.57 0.26 -6.69
CA ASP A 101 -6.83 0.58 -8.09
C ASP A 101 -5.56 0.42 -8.91
N GLN A 102 -5.69 -0.20 -10.09
CA GLN A 102 -4.61 -0.44 -11.04
C GLN A 102 -5.05 -0.16 -12.46
N GLY A 103 -4.35 0.69 -13.19
CA GLY A 103 -4.55 0.90 -14.63
C GLY A 103 -4.05 -0.30 -15.44
N ASP A 104 -4.83 -0.78 -16.40
CA ASP A 104 -4.43 -1.91 -17.25
C ASP A 104 -3.50 -1.52 -18.42
N ALA A 105 -3.41 -0.22 -18.72
CA ALA A 105 -2.45 0.34 -19.69
C ALA A 105 -1.15 0.86 -19.02
N ASP A 106 -0.94 0.53 -17.76
CA ASP A 106 0.25 0.95 -17.00
C ASP A 106 1.50 0.24 -17.49
N ASN A 107 2.51 1.00 -17.92
CA ASN A 107 3.77 0.46 -18.44
C ASN A 107 4.58 -0.35 -17.40
N PHE A 108 4.32 -0.16 -16.10
CA PHE A 108 4.98 -0.87 -15.01
C PHE A 108 4.21 -2.11 -14.56
N LEU A 109 3.00 -2.34 -15.07
CA LEU A 109 2.08 -3.37 -14.62
C LEU A 109 2.75 -4.75 -14.53
N VAL A 110 3.34 -5.20 -15.64
CA VAL A 110 3.85 -6.57 -15.79
C VAL A 110 5.17 -6.80 -15.05
N GLU A 111 6.08 -5.81 -15.08
CA GLU A 111 7.43 -6.02 -14.54
C GLU A 111 7.58 -5.61 -13.08
N GLN A 112 6.85 -4.58 -12.65
CA GLN A 112 7.10 -3.94 -11.37
C GLN A 112 5.93 -4.06 -10.39
N LEU A 113 4.68 -3.83 -10.85
CA LEU A 113 3.53 -3.69 -9.95
C LEU A 113 2.91 -5.03 -9.58
N LYS A 114 2.67 -5.89 -10.54
CA LYS A 114 2.24 -7.30 -10.37
C LYS A 114 1.06 -7.48 -9.41
N PRO A 115 -0.07 -6.77 -9.61
CA PRO A 115 -1.21 -6.81 -8.70
C PRO A 115 -1.79 -8.22 -8.50
N GLU A 116 -1.57 -9.12 -9.45
CA GLU A 116 -1.94 -10.54 -9.36
C GLU A 116 -1.26 -11.26 -8.19
N LEU A 117 -0.05 -10.86 -7.79
CA LEU A 117 0.63 -11.43 -6.62
C LEU A 117 -0.08 -11.04 -5.32
N LEU A 118 -0.54 -9.79 -5.23
CA LEU A 118 -1.32 -9.35 -4.07
C LEU A 118 -2.65 -10.07 -4.00
N GLN A 119 -3.34 -10.22 -5.13
CA GLN A 119 -4.60 -10.98 -5.19
C GLN A 119 -4.38 -12.42 -4.71
N ALA A 120 -3.37 -13.10 -5.23
CA ALA A 120 -3.06 -14.47 -4.85
C ALA A 120 -2.73 -14.62 -3.35
N ALA A 121 -1.90 -13.71 -2.81
CA ALA A 121 -1.57 -13.71 -1.38
C ALA A 121 -2.80 -13.45 -0.50
N CYS A 122 -3.66 -12.51 -0.90
CA CYS A 122 -4.91 -12.22 -0.20
C CYS A 122 -5.88 -13.40 -0.22
N ASP A 123 -6.07 -14.03 -1.37
CA ASP A 123 -6.98 -15.18 -1.53
C ASP A 123 -6.51 -16.36 -0.66
N ALA A 124 -5.22 -16.70 -0.72
CA ALA A 124 -4.63 -17.78 0.07
C ALA A 124 -4.74 -17.53 1.58
N ALA A 125 -4.65 -16.29 2.00
CA ALA A 125 -4.63 -15.89 3.39
C ALA A 125 -6.01 -15.48 3.96
N GLY A 126 -7.04 -15.39 3.11
CA GLY A 126 -8.37 -14.89 3.51
C GLY A 126 -8.38 -13.40 3.85
N GLN A 127 -7.43 -12.62 3.32
CA GLN A 127 -7.40 -11.17 3.46
C GLN A 127 -8.39 -10.54 2.47
N LYS A 128 -9.31 -9.73 2.96
CA LYS A 128 -10.23 -9.00 2.08
C LYS A 128 -9.48 -7.98 1.22
N LEU A 129 -9.65 -8.09 -0.09
CA LEU A 129 -9.11 -7.17 -1.08
C LEU A 129 -10.18 -6.78 -2.08
N THR A 130 -10.31 -5.49 -2.36
CA THR A 130 -11.00 -4.94 -3.51
C THR A 130 -9.94 -4.46 -4.49
N LEU A 131 -9.59 -5.29 -5.46
CA LEU A 131 -8.70 -4.92 -6.57
C LEU A 131 -9.54 -4.53 -7.78
N ARG A 132 -9.41 -3.28 -8.23
CA ARG A 132 -10.13 -2.76 -9.39
C ARG A 132 -9.13 -2.50 -10.51
N MET A 133 -9.28 -3.23 -11.62
CA MET A 133 -8.54 -2.94 -12.86
C MET A 133 -9.29 -1.88 -13.64
N GLN A 134 -8.62 -0.77 -13.96
CA GLN A 134 -9.19 0.40 -14.61
C GLN A 134 -8.79 0.44 -16.09
N PRO A 135 -9.73 0.17 -17.03
CA PRO A 135 -9.42 0.03 -18.45
C PRO A 135 -8.87 1.31 -19.06
N GLY A 136 -7.74 1.21 -19.78
CA GLY A 136 -7.11 2.29 -20.53
C GLY A 136 -6.33 3.29 -19.69
N TYR A 137 -6.28 3.13 -18.37
CA TYR A 137 -5.50 4.03 -17.51
C TYR A 137 -4.05 3.56 -17.37
N ASP A 138 -3.15 4.52 -17.43
CA ASP A 138 -1.72 4.36 -17.25
C ASP A 138 -1.27 4.67 -15.79
N HIS A 139 0.04 4.91 -15.58
CA HIS A 139 0.63 5.24 -14.28
C HIS A 139 0.56 6.73 -13.91
N SER A 140 -0.23 7.51 -14.64
CA SER A 140 -0.23 8.98 -14.53
C SER A 140 -1.14 9.51 -13.42
N TYR A 141 -1.02 10.81 -13.16
CA TYR A 141 -1.91 11.52 -12.25
C TYR A 141 -3.36 11.62 -12.75
N TYR A 142 -3.62 11.43 -14.03
CA TYR A 142 -4.99 11.32 -14.55
C TYR A 142 -5.71 10.12 -13.96
N PHE A 143 -5.04 8.97 -13.89
CA PHE A 143 -5.55 7.78 -13.23
C PHE A 143 -5.91 8.08 -11.77
N ILE A 144 -4.97 8.62 -11.00
CA ILE A 144 -5.17 8.94 -9.58
C ILE A 144 -6.33 9.92 -9.40
N SER A 145 -6.33 11.04 -10.15
CA SER A 145 -7.35 12.07 -10.00
C SER A 145 -8.76 11.60 -10.35
N THR A 146 -8.88 10.65 -11.29
CA THR A 146 -10.17 10.08 -11.68
C THR A 146 -10.80 9.29 -10.53
N PHE A 147 -10.03 8.49 -9.82
CA PHE A 147 -10.54 7.59 -8.78
C PHE A 147 -10.31 8.08 -7.35
N MET A 148 -9.68 9.23 -7.15
CA MET A 148 -9.41 9.79 -5.82
C MET A 148 -10.69 9.96 -4.99
N ALA A 149 -11.79 10.41 -5.60
CA ALA A 149 -13.05 10.59 -4.89
C ALA A 149 -13.61 9.27 -4.33
N ASP A 150 -13.37 8.15 -5.02
CA ASP A 150 -13.78 6.83 -4.54
C ASP A 150 -12.94 6.39 -3.35
N HIS A 151 -11.62 6.62 -3.40
CA HIS A 151 -10.73 6.34 -2.28
C HIS A 151 -11.08 7.20 -1.06
N LEU A 152 -11.37 8.48 -1.25
CA LEU A 152 -11.79 9.35 -0.15
C LEU A 152 -13.11 8.88 0.50
N ARG A 153 -14.10 8.43 -0.28
CA ARG A 153 -15.33 7.84 0.24
C ARG A 153 -15.04 6.54 1.00
N TRP A 154 -14.21 5.66 0.44
CA TRP A 154 -13.74 4.43 1.09
C TRP A 154 -13.14 4.71 2.47
N HIS A 155 -12.26 5.69 2.57
CA HIS A 155 -11.66 6.09 3.83
C HIS A 155 -12.70 6.70 4.79
N ALA A 156 -13.54 7.61 4.31
CA ALA A 156 -14.55 8.28 5.13
C ALA A 156 -15.53 7.27 5.78
N GLU A 157 -16.01 6.29 5.03
CA GLU A 157 -16.91 5.23 5.53
C GLU A 157 -16.29 4.40 6.67
N ARG A 158 -14.97 4.27 6.71
CA ARG A 158 -14.22 3.46 7.69
C ARG A 158 -13.68 4.27 8.85
N LEU A 159 -13.58 5.56 8.65
CA LEU A 159 -13.17 6.48 9.70
C LEU A 159 -14.35 6.95 10.59
N GLY A 160 -15.59 6.80 10.13
CA GLY A 160 -16.81 7.12 10.88
C GLY A 160 -17.13 8.60 10.87
#